data_13f1916edf5ccc9386df631f22e5f7ea
#
_entry.id   13f1916edf5ccc9386df631f22e5f7ea
#
_cell.length_a   1.000
_cell.length_b   1.000
_cell.length_c   1.000
_cell.angle_alpha   90.00
_cell.angle_beta   90.00
_cell.angle_gamma   90.00
#
_symmetry.space_group_name_H-M   'P 1'
#
loop_
_entity.id
_entity.type
_entity.pdbx_description
1 polymer ?
#
loop_
_entity_poly.entity_id
_entity_poly.type
_entity_poly.pdbx_seq_one_letter_code
_entity_poly.pdbx_strand_id
1 'polypeptide(L)'
;MEQTEAKIQQEAIMKIWNEMPETRLCLFHVPNGMNIDARQGAKFKAQGVISGVPDLVFVWAGKTHYIEVKTPTGYLSKNQKTLHAKWSEQGVDVKVFRSSEEIVDFIAKLVAQNKPFLG
;
A
#
# COMPACT_ATOMS: atom_id res chain seq x y z
N MET A 1 21.44 -4.51 9.81
CA MET A 1 20.16 -4.46 10.55
C MET A 1 19.01 -4.29 9.56
N GLU A 2 17.96 -5.07 9.74
CA GLU A 2 16.80 -5.02 8.86
C GLU A 2 16.02 -3.72 9.05
N GLN A 3 15.62 -3.10 7.94
CA GLN A 3 14.80 -1.89 8.02
C GLN A 3 13.39 -2.23 8.49
N THR A 4 12.74 -1.29 9.17
CA THR A 4 11.32 -1.42 9.54
C THR A 4 10.43 -1.24 8.32
N GLU A 5 9.18 -1.70 8.41
CA GLU A 5 8.18 -1.49 7.36
C GLU A 5 7.99 -0.01 7.07
N ALA A 6 7.91 0.80 8.13
CA ALA A 6 7.76 2.25 7.99
C ALA A 6 8.91 2.88 7.21
N LYS A 7 10.14 2.42 7.46
CA LYS A 7 11.32 2.95 6.79
C LYS A 7 11.34 2.55 5.30
N ILE A 8 11.02 1.31 5.02
CA ILE A 8 10.91 0.80 3.63
C ILE A 8 9.89 1.63 2.86
N GLN A 9 8.71 1.84 3.44
CA GLN A 9 7.64 2.62 2.83
C GLN A 9 8.06 4.06 2.60
N GLN A 10 8.63 4.70 3.60
CA GLN A 10 9.07 6.10 3.52
C GLN A 10 10.10 6.30 2.41
N GLU A 11 11.09 5.43 2.31
CA GLU A 11 12.11 5.51 1.27
C GLU A 11 11.48 5.36 -0.14
N ALA A 12 10.56 4.42 -0.29
CA ALA A 12 9.88 4.21 -1.56
C ALA A 12 9.06 5.44 -1.96
N ILE A 13 8.25 5.96 -1.05
CA ILE A 13 7.40 7.12 -1.33
C ILE A 13 8.24 8.34 -1.70
N MET A 14 9.28 8.63 -0.93
CA MET A 14 10.15 9.77 -1.19
C MET A 14 10.79 9.68 -2.58
N LYS A 15 11.31 8.52 -2.92
CA LYS A 15 11.96 8.31 -4.22
C LYS A 15 10.95 8.45 -5.36
N ILE A 16 9.80 7.79 -5.24
CA ILE A 16 8.77 7.82 -6.28
C ILE A 16 8.25 9.24 -6.49
N TRP A 17 7.88 9.93 -5.43
CA TRP A 17 7.34 11.28 -5.55
C TRP A 17 8.37 12.27 -6.09
N ASN A 18 9.66 12.09 -5.77
CA ASN A 18 10.71 12.99 -6.25
C ASN A 18 11.08 12.71 -7.70
N GLU A 19 11.18 11.44 -8.10
CA GLU A 19 11.58 11.06 -9.45
C GLU A 19 10.41 11.05 -10.45
N MET A 20 9.21 10.79 -9.95
CA MET A 20 7.99 10.73 -10.77
C MET A 20 6.91 11.61 -10.13
N PRO A 21 7.05 12.96 -10.24
CA PRO A 21 6.11 13.88 -9.57
C PRO A 21 4.65 13.69 -9.95
N GLU A 22 4.39 13.15 -11.14
CA GLU A 22 3.03 12.87 -11.62
C GLU A 22 2.30 11.84 -10.76
N THR A 23 3.02 11.08 -9.93
CA THR A 23 2.41 10.08 -9.05
C THR A 23 1.93 10.65 -7.72
N ARG A 24 2.22 11.92 -7.41
CA ARG A 24 2.01 12.48 -6.07
C ARG A 24 0.56 12.43 -5.58
N LEU A 25 -0.40 12.62 -6.45
CA LEU A 25 -1.81 12.55 -6.08
C LEU A 25 -2.41 11.17 -6.35
N CYS A 26 -1.60 10.24 -6.82
CA CYS A 26 -2.06 8.91 -7.21
C CYS A 26 -1.55 7.80 -6.29
N LEU A 27 -0.44 8.04 -5.59
CA LEU A 27 0.16 7.07 -4.67
C LEU A 27 0.06 7.63 -3.24
N PHE A 28 -0.58 6.89 -2.35
CA PHE A 28 -0.76 7.36 -0.98
C PHE A 28 -0.81 6.20 0.02
N HIS A 29 -0.59 6.52 1.27
CA HIS A 29 -0.62 5.60 2.39
C HIS A 29 -1.99 5.62 3.08
N VAL A 30 -2.48 4.43 3.42
CA VAL A 30 -3.68 4.28 4.25
C VAL A 30 -3.20 3.95 5.67
N PRO A 31 -3.34 4.87 6.63
CA PRO A 31 -2.90 4.61 8.00
C PRO A 31 -3.62 3.41 8.57
N ASN A 32 -2.86 2.47 9.11
CA ASN A 32 -3.38 1.21 9.61
C ASN A 32 -2.53 0.80 10.82
N GLY A 33 -3.17 0.20 11.82
CA GLY A 33 -2.44 -0.23 13.02
C GLY A 33 -1.99 0.91 13.90
N MET A 34 -2.68 2.06 13.85
CA MET A 34 -2.36 3.19 14.72
C MET A 34 -2.59 2.82 16.19
N ASN A 35 -1.75 3.38 17.06
CA ASN A 35 -1.88 3.17 18.48
C ASN A 35 -3.00 4.07 19.02
N ILE A 36 -4.21 3.52 19.11
CA ILE A 36 -5.40 4.24 19.58
C ILE A 36 -5.99 3.52 20.78
N ASP A 37 -6.70 4.25 21.62
CA ASP A 37 -7.37 3.65 22.78
C ASP A 37 -8.64 2.88 22.32
N ALA A 38 -9.20 2.09 23.23
CA ALA A 38 -10.36 1.25 22.94
C ALA A 38 -11.58 2.07 22.50
N ARG A 39 -11.74 3.27 23.05
CA ARG A 39 -12.87 4.16 22.72
C ARG A 39 -12.79 4.66 21.29
N GLN A 40 -11.60 5.12 20.89
CA GLN A 40 -11.35 5.56 19.51
C GLN A 40 -11.45 4.37 18.54
N GLY A 41 -10.96 3.20 18.95
CA GLY A 41 -11.04 1.98 18.15
C GLY A 41 -12.46 1.59 17.85
N ALA A 42 -13.34 1.63 18.88
CA ALA A 42 -14.75 1.33 18.72
C ALA A 42 -15.42 2.33 17.78
N LYS A 43 -15.08 3.61 17.89
CA LYS A 43 -15.61 4.66 17.03
C LYS A 43 -15.21 4.45 15.57
N PHE A 44 -13.96 4.13 15.32
CA PHE A 44 -13.46 3.87 13.97
C PHE A 44 -14.12 2.63 13.37
N LYS A 45 -14.30 1.56 14.16
CA LYS A 45 -15.02 0.35 13.71
C LYS A 45 -16.45 0.70 13.28
N ALA A 46 -17.14 1.52 14.08
CA ALA A 46 -18.50 1.93 13.77
C ALA A 46 -18.55 2.74 12.47
N GLN A 47 -17.48 3.43 12.11
CA GLN A 47 -17.36 4.19 10.88
C GLN A 47 -16.90 3.36 9.68
N GLY A 48 -16.66 2.07 9.88
CA GLY A 48 -16.25 1.17 8.79
C GLY A 48 -14.76 0.95 8.63
N VAL A 49 -13.96 1.36 9.60
CA VAL A 49 -12.52 1.07 9.58
C VAL A 49 -12.32 -0.42 9.88
N ILE A 50 -11.64 -1.11 8.98
CA ILE A 50 -11.33 -2.53 9.15
C ILE A 50 -9.82 -2.74 9.21
N SER A 51 -9.43 -3.83 9.87
CA SER A 51 -8.05 -4.24 10.01
C SER A 51 -7.56 -4.99 8.78
N GLY A 52 -6.28 -4.88 8.46
CA GLY A 52 -5.65 -5.67 7.41
C GLY A 52 -5.68 -5.05 6.01
N VAL A 53 -6.18 -3.82 5.86
CA VAL A 53 -6.14 -3.14 4.56
C VAL A 53 -4.70 -2.87 4.14
N PRO A 54 -4.40 -2.88 2.83
CA PRO A 54 -3.05 -2.62 2.34
C PRO A 54 -2.51 -1.25 2.74
N ASP A 55 -1.19 -1.16 2.88
CA ASP A 55 -0.50 0.06 3.32
C ASP A 55 -0.56 1.18 2.29
N LEU A 56 -0.44 0.83 1.01
CA LEU A 56 -0.36 1.81 -0.07
C LEU A 56 -1.41 1.53 -1.14
N VAL A 57 -1.91 2.60 -1.72
CA VAL A 57 -2.84 2.56 -2.85
C VAL A 57 -2.24 3.39 -3.97
N PHE A 58 -2.23 2.83 -5.18
CA PHE A 58 -1.77 3.53 -6.38
C PHE A 58 -2.86 3.49 -7.46
N VAL A 59 -3.38 4.67 -7.80
CA VAL A 59 -4.40 4.83 -8.84
C VAL A 59 -3.70 5.31 -10.11
N TRP A 60 -3.74 4.51 -11.17
CA TRP A 60 -3.00 4.85 -12.38
C TRP A 60 -3.65 4.23 -13.62
N ALA A 61 -3.82 5.05 -14.66
CA ALA A 61 -4.33 4.60 -15.95
C ALA A 61 -5.64 3.82 -15.86
N GLY A 62 -6.54 4.28 -15.00
CA GLY A 62 -7.86 3.67 -14.83
C GLY A 62 -7.90 2.44 -13.95
N LYS A 63 -6.80 2.09 -13.30
CA LYS A 63 -6.72 0.92 -12.42
C LYS A 63 -6.25 1.34 -11.03
N THR A 64 -6.62 0.55 -10.02
CA THR A 64 -6.19 0.75 -8.65
C THR A 64 -5.33 -0.43 -8.22
N HIS A 65 -4.16 -0.14 -7.71
CA HIS A 65 -3.19 -1.14 -7.26
C HIS A 65 -3.00 -1.02 -5.75
N TYR A 66 -2.90 -2.17 -5.08
CA TYR A 66 -2.78 -2.25 -3.63
C TYR A 66 -1.47 -2.91 -3.25
N ILE A 67 -0.74 -2.29 -2.34
CA ILE A 67 0.59 -2.74 -1.92
C ILE A 67 0.62 -2.92 -0.42
N GLU A 68 1.04 -4.10 0.01
CA GLU A 68 1.33 -4.42 1.41
C GLU A 68 2.83 -4.37 1.61
N VAL A 69 3.29 -3.57 2.57
CA VAL A 69 4.73 -3.44 2.86
C VAL A 69 5.10 -4.35 4.03
N LYS A 70 6.10 -5.16 3.83
CA LYS A 70 6.64 -6.07 4.87
C LYS A 70 8.15 -5.97 4.90
N THR A 71 8.75 -6.32 6.05
CA THR A 71 10.19 -6.52 6.12
C THR A 71 10.56 -7.83 5.41
N PRO A 72 11.83 -8.04 5.05
CA PRO A 72 12.24 -9.29 4.40
C PRO A 72 11.87 -10.56 5.17
N THR A 73 11.81 -10.50 6.50
CA THR A 73 11.49 -11.67 7.34
C THR A 73 10.12 -11.58 7.98
N GLY A 74 9.36 -10.51 7.74
CA GLY A 74 8.05 -10.32 8.35
C GLY A 74 6.97 -11.20 7.76
N TYR A 75 5.94 -11.48 8.52
CA TYR A 75 4.81 -12.31 8.12
C TYR A 75 3.54 -11.48 8.02
N LEU A 76 2.66 -11.88 7.11
CA LEU A 76 1.33 -11.28 7.05
C LEU A 76 0.56 -11.68 8.32
N SER A 77 -0.16 -10.72 8.89
CA SER A 77 -1.04 -11.01 10.02
C SER A 77 -2.23 -11.85 9.55
N LYS A 78 -2.95 -12.44 10.51
CA LYS A 78 -4.16 -13.20 10.20
C LYS A 78 -5.18 -12.34 9.46
N ASN A 79 -5.37 -11.10 9.93
CA ASN A 79 -6.32 -10.18 9.31
C ASN A 79 -5.91 -9.81 7.89
N GLN A 80 -4.62 -9.59 7.65
CA GLN A 80 -4.11 -9.32 6.31
C GLN A 80 -4.34 -10.52 5.37
N LYS A 81 -4.04 -11.73 5.83
CA LYS A 81 -4.27 -12.95 5.04
C LYS A 81 -5.74 -13.11 4.69
N THR A 82 -6.62 -12.90 5.65
CA THR A 82 -8.06 -13.02 5.45
C THR A 82 -8.57 -12.00 4.43
N LEU A 83 -8.13 -10.74 4.56
CA LEU A 83 -8.52 -9.68 3.64
C LEU A 83 -8.00 -9.95 2.23
N HIS A 84 -6.72 -10.31 2.10
CA HIS A 84 -6.12 -10.62 0.79
C HIS A 84 -6.86 -11.75 0.09
N ALA A 85 -7.21 -12.80 0.83
CA ALA A 85 -7.96 -13.93 0.26
C ALA A 85 -9.35 -13.50 -0.21
N LYS A 86 -10.03 -12.70 0.60
CA LYS A 86 -11.38 -12.21 0.25
C LYS A 86 -11.35 -11.33 -0.99
N TRP A 87 -10.36 -10.45 -1.09
CA TRP A 87 -10.22 -9.58 -2.25
C TRP A 87 -9.82 -10.37 -3.49
N SER A 88 -8.97 -11.39 -3.33
CA SER A 88 -8.56 -12.26 -4.44
C SER A 88 -9.76 -12.98 -5.07
N GLU A 89 -10.73 -13.40 -4.27
CA GLU A 89 -11.98 -14.01 -4.76
C GLU A 89 -12.73 -13.06 -5.69
N GLN A 90 -12.55 -11.76 -5.53
CA GLN A 90 -13.20 -10.73 -6.32
C GLN A 90 -12.33 -10.21 -7.46
N GLY A 91 -11.18 -10.84 -7.67
CA GLY A 91 -10.25 -10.45 -8.74
C GLY A 91 -9.30 -9.33 -8.38
N VAL A 92 -9.17 -8.99 -7.10
CA VAL A 92 -8.26 -7.93 -6.64
C VAL A 92 -7.04 -8.58 -5.99
N ASP A 93 -5.87 -8.30 -6.57
CA ASP A 93 -4.59 -8.85 -6.10
C ASP A 93 -3.83 -7.79 -5.29
N VAL A 94 -3.47 -8.13 -4.06
CA VAL A 94 -2.64 -7.27 -3.21
C VAL A 94 -1.20 -7.70 -3.39
N LYS A 95 -0.34 -6.78 -3.81
CA LYS A 95 1.10 -7.04 -3.96
C LYS A 95 1.77 -6.90 -2.61
N VAL A 96 2.58 -7.87 -2.24
CA VAL A 96 3.38 -7.82 -1.01
C VAL A 96 4.82 -7.55 -1.41
N PHE A 97 5.36 -6.41 -0.99
CA PHE A 97 6.74 -6.04 -1.29
C PHE A 97 7.53 -5.89 0.01
N ARG A 98 8.81 -6.25 -0.06
CA ARG A 98 9.67 -6.35 1.11
C ARG A 98 10.88 -5.44 1.05
N SER A 99 10.96 -4.58 0.03
CA SER A 99 12.03 -3.60 -0.11
C SER A 99 11.49 -2.37 -0.83
N SER A 100 12.16 -1.23 -0.61
CA SER A 100 11.81 0.00 -1.32
C SER A 100 12.05 -0.17 -2.82
N GLU A 101 13.08 -0.91 -3.22
CA GLU A 101 13.40 -1.16 -4.63
C GLU A 101 12.26 -1.88 -5.35
N GLU A 102 11.67 -2.90 -4.71
CA GLU A 102 10.54 -3.61 -5.30
C GLU A 102 9.34 -2.69 -5.54
N ILE A 103 9.06 -1.80 -4.60
CA ILE A 103 7.95 -0.85 -4.70
C ILE A 103 8.23 0.15 -5.83
N VAL A 104 9.42 0.74 -5.84
CA VAL A 104 9.82 1.70 -6.87
C VAL A 104 9.76 1.08 -8.25
N ASP A 105 10.29 -0.12 -8.42
CA ASP A 105 10.29 -0.82 -9.70
C ASP A 105 8.89 -1.11 -10.20
N PHE A 106 8.00 -1.53 -9.31
CA PHE A 106 6.60 -1.81 -9.66
C PHE A 106 5.91 -0.54 -10.18
N ILE A 107 6.03 0.56 -9.44
CA ILE A 107 5.43 1.85 -9.83
C ILE A 107 6.04 2.36 -11.14
N ALA A 108 7.37 2.30 -11.26
CA ALA A 108 8.07 2.78 -12.45
C ALA A 108 7.63 2.03 -13.71
N LYS A 109 7.44 0.72 -13.62
CA LYS A 109 6.96 -0.09 -14.74
C LYS A 109 5.56 0.31 -15.16
N LEU A 110 4.67 0.52 -14.21
CA LEU A 110 3.30 0.96 -14.49
C LEU A 110 3.28 2.33 -15.16
N VAL A 111 4.08 3.26 -14.66
CA VAL A 111 4.17 4.62 -15.23
C VAL A 111 4.73 4.57 -16.65
N ALA A 112 5.72 3.72 -16.91
CA ALA A 112 6.32 3.59 -18.25
C ALA A 112 5.38 2.93 -19.25
N GLN A 113 4.59 1.95 -18.82
CA GLN A 113 3.73 1.15 -19.69
C GLN A 113 2.38 1.81 -19.97
N ASN A 114 1.82 2.49 -18.99
CA ASN A 114 0.44 2.96 -19.02
C ASN A 114 0.39 4.43 -18.63
N LYS A 115 0.69 5.32 -19.58
CA LYS A 115 0.57 6.75 -19.29
C LYS A 115 -0.89 7.12 -19.18
N PRO A 116 -1.27 7.94 -18.18
CA PRO A 116 -2.65 8.40 -18.05
C PRO A 116 -3.06 9.17 -19.30
N PHE A 117 -4.32 9.03 -19.66
CA PHE A 117 -4.89 9.84 -20.72
C PHE A 117 -5.08 11.26 -20.20
N LEU A 118 -4.37 12.18 -20.84
CA LEU A 118 -4.49 13.61 -20.54
C LEU A 118 -5.40 14.22 -21.60
N GLY A 119 -6.68 14.09 -21.36
CA GLY A 119 -7.71 14.56 -22.29
C GLY A 119 -7.80 16.05 -22.40
#